data_0df66ed3279f3eb03153898db0ed197d
#
_entry.id   0df66ed3279f3eb03153898db0ed197d
#
_cell.length_a   1.000
_cell.length_b   1.000
_cell.length_c   1.000
_cell.angle_alpha   90.00
_cell.angle_beta   90.00
_cell.angle_gamma   90.00
#
_symmetry.space_group_name_H-M   'P 1'
#
loop_
_entity.id
_entity.type
_entity.pdbx_description
1 polymer ?
#
loop_
_entity_poly.entity_id
_entity_poly.type
_entity_poly.pdbx_seq_one_letter_code
_entity_poly.pdbx_strand_id
1 'polypeptide(L)'
;MKKRLIVILFALITKGALGQDEKNKESAPAPIEFTVDSTSVLTLGKTIKTLYAVISGEKGAKRNWKQFKYLFKPDAKLIPSGKNKAGVFQVNYMSPEEYIKSSSKWFASNGFYEKEILRRVEYFGNIVHAFSSYECFHTETDKEPFMRGINSIQLLNDGTRWWIVNIYWTQETKDNPIPEVYLKR
;
A
#
# COMPACT_ATOMS: atom_id res chain seq x y z
N MET A 1 5.61 29.27 -94.65
CA MET A 1 6.13 27.99 -94.13
C MET A 1 6.62 28.30 -92.68
N LYS A 2 5.87 28.01 -91.67
CA LYS A 2 6.16 28.35 -90.24
C LYS A 2 6.91 27.18 -89.62
N LYS A 3 8.13 27.40 -89.19
CA LYS A 3 8.96 26.46 -88.38
C LYS A 3 8.49 26.47 -86.99
N ARG A 4 8.03 25.33 -86.43
CA ARG A 4 7.70 25.12 -85.03
C ARG A 4 8.97 24.72 -84.28
N LEU A 5 9.33 25.53 -83.30
CA LEU A 5 10.45 25.28 -82.35
C LEU A 5 9.88 24.41 -81.23
N ILE A 6 10.42 23.22 -81.02
CA ILE A 6 10.09 22.35 -79.89
C ILE A 6 11.04 22.67 -78.77
N VAL A 7 10.53 23.23 -77.66
CA VAL A 7 11.30 23.43 -76.43
C VAL A 7 11.10 22.21 -75.57
N ILE A 8 12.16 21.44 -75.32
CA ILE A 8 12.15 20.32 -74.38
C ILE A 8 12.46 20.89 -72.98
N LEU A 9 11.47 20.84 -72.10
CA LEU A 9 11.59 21.24 -70.71
C LEU A 9 12.11 20.06 -69.89
N PHE A 10 13.37 20.12 -69.39
CA PHE A 10 13.94 19.18 -68.46
C PHE A 10 13.36 19.45 -67.09
N ALA A 11 12.48 18.62 -66.57
CA ALA A 11 12.02 18.67 -65.20
C ALA A 11 13.07 17.98 -64.28
N LEU A 12 13.77 18.74 -63.47
CA LEU A 12 14.60 18.21 -62.36
C LEU A 12 13.64 17.73 -61.24
N ILE A 13 13.61 16.43 -61.04
CA ILE A 13 12.95 15.85 -59.88
C ILE A 13 13.95 15.88 -58.71
N THR A 14 13.79 16.84 -57.84
CA THR A 14 14.44 16.84 -56.53
C THR A 14 13.70 15.87 -55.62
N LYS A 15 14.31 14.71 -55.32
CA LYS A 15 13.85 13.84 -54.23
C LYS A 15 14.06 14.56 -52.89
N GLY A 16 12.99 15.18 -52.37
CA GLY A 16 12.94 15.59 -50.99
C GLY A 16 12.96 14.34 -50.11
N ALA A 17 14.04 14.18 -49.32
CA ALA A 17 14.09 13.22 -48.24
C ALA A 17 13.11 13.69 -47.17
N LEU A 18 11.96 13.06 -47.07
CA LEU A 18 11.08 13.14 -45.90
C LEU A 18 11.77 12.40 -44.78
N GLY A 19 12.42 13.15 -43.90
CA GLY A 19 12.85 12.66 -42.62
C GLY A 19 11.61 12.19 -41.86
N GLN A 20 11.47 10.90 -41.63
CA GLN A 20 10.55 10.35 -40.66
C GLN A 20 11.10 10.72 -39.29
N ASP A 21 10.47 11.71 -38.63
CA ASP A 21 10.54 11.87 -37.18
C ASP A 21 9.92 10.60 -36.56
N GLU A 22 10.75 9.59 -36.31
CA GLU A 22 10.44 8.54 -35.35
C GLU A 22 10.30 9.22 -33.98
N LYS A 23 9.08 9.65 -33.66
CA LYS A 23 8.70 9.94 -32.28
C LYS A 23 9.00 8.68 -31.50
N ASN A 24 10.10 8.72 -30.76
CA ASN A 24 10.47 7.76 -29.73
C ASN A 24 9.26 7.63 -28.80
N LYS A 25 8.38 6.66 -29.05
CA LYS A 25 7.32 6.26 -28.12
C LYS A 25 8.05 5.60 -26.96
N GLU A 26 8.36 6.40 -25.97
CA GLU A 26 8.78 5.91 -24.66
C GLU A 26 7.75 4.87 -24.24
N SER A 27 8.15 3.61 -24.31
CA SER A 27 7.28 2.49 -23.97
C SER A 27 6.87 2.66 -22.51
N ALA A 28 5.56 2.70 -22.25
CA ALA A 28 5.06 2.75 -20.88
C ALA A 28 5.76 1.66 -20.04
N PRO A 29 6.23 1.98 -18.83
CA PRO A 29 6.95 1.03 -17.99
C PRO A 29 6.09 -0.23 -17.82
N ALA A 30 6.75 -1.39 -17.93
CA ALA A 30 6.09 -2.68 -17.78
C ALA A 30 5.28 -2.73 -16.46
N PRO A 31 4.12 -3.37 -16.44
CA PRO A 31 3.34 -3.49 -15.22
C PRO A 31 4.18 -4.14 -14.10
N ILE A 32 4.21 -3.51 -12.92
CA ILE A 32 4.87 -4.09 -11.74
C ILE A 32 4.10 -5.36 -11.39
N GLU A 33 4.72 -6.51 -11.55
CA GLU A 33 4.19 -7.78 -11.11
C GLU A 33 4.63 -8.05 -9.67
N PHE A 34 3.67 -8.04 -8.75
CA PHE A 34 3.93 -8.36 -7.35
C PHE A 34 3.87 -9.87 -7.11
N THR A 35 4.91 -10.39 -6.46
CA THR A 35 4.98 -11.76 -5.95
C THR A 35 4.67 -11.81 -4.47
N VAL A 36 4.33 -13.01 -3.98
CA VAL A 36 4.12 -13.28 -2.55
C VAL A 36 5.40 -13.91 -1.97
N ASP A 37 5.94 -13.29 -0.93
CA ASP A 37 6.98 -13.89 -0.09
C ASP A 37 6.31 -14.79 0.95
N SER A 38 6.36 -16.10 0.73
CA SER A 38 5.81 -17.09 1.65
C SER A 38 6.58 -17.17 2.98
N THR A 39 7.81 -16.70 3.04
CA THR A 39 8.61 -16.71 4.29
C THR A 39 8.15 -15.63 5.28
N SER A 40 7.40 -14.65 4.81
CA SER A 40 6.87 -13.54 5.63
C SER A 40 5.96 -13.98 6.78
N VAL A 41 5.40 -15.19 6.69
CA VAL A 41 4.43 -15.71 7.67
C VAL A 41 4.98 -16.87 8.52
N LEU A 42 6.27 -17.16 8.44
CA LEU A 42 6.90 -18.25 9.19
C LEU A 42 7.16 -17.92 10.67
N THR A 43 7.19 -16.65 11.02
CA THR A 43 7.30 -16.20 12.40
C THR A 43 6.33 -15.06 12.70
N LEU A 44 5.86 -14.96 13.94
CA LEU A 44 5.01 -13.85 14.39
C LEU A 44 5.61 -12.48 14.04
N GLY A 45 6.91 -12.31 14.35
CA GLY A 45 7.61 -11.05 14.09
C GLY A 45 7.64 -10.66 12.61
N LYS A 46 7.93 -11.64 11.71
CA LYS A 46 7.88 -11.39 10.26
C LYS A 46 6.48 -11.06 9.78
N THR A 47 5.47 -11.77 10.28
CA THR A 47 4.06 -11.54 9.87
C THR A 47 3.63 -10.11 10.19
N ILE A 48 3.88 -9.63 11.41
CA ILE A 48 3.51 -8.28 11.81
C ILE A 48 4.39 -7.23 11.10
N LYS A 49 5.70 -7.47 10.96
CA LYS A 49 6.57 -6.57 10.19
C LYS A 49 6.09 -6.42 8.74
N THR A 50 5.70 -7.53 8.11
CA THR A 50 5.19 -7.51 6.73
C THR A 50 3.83 -6.80 6.64
N LEU A 51 2.97 -6.93 7.66
CA LEU A 51 1.71 -6.19 7.71
C LEU A 51 1.93 -4.68 7.59
N TYR A 52 2.84 -4.12 8.39
CA TYR A 52 3.17 -2.69 8.33
C TYR A 52 3.86 -2.30 7.02
N ALA A 53 4.79 -3.13 6.55
CA ALA A 53 5.56 -2.84 5.34
C ALA A 53 4.69 -2.84 4.07
N VAL A 54 3.75 -3.77 3.95
CA VAL A 54 2.99 -3.98 2.71
C VAL A 54 1.98 -2.87 2.41
N ILE A 55 1.52 -2.13 3.43
CA ILE A 55 0.64 -0.97 3.29
C ILE A 55 1.42 0.34 3.16
N SER A 56 2.71 0.33 3.52
CA SER A 56 3.60 1.49 3.46
C SER A 56 4.14 1.74 2.06
N GLY A 57 4.40 3.01 1.73
CA GLY A 57 5.05 3.41 0.48
C GLY A 57 4.75 4.84 0.06
N GLU A 58 5.52 5.33 -0.88
CA GLU A 58 5.45 6.67 -1.43
C GLU A 58 4.10 6.99 -2.10
N LYS A 59 3.82 8.27 -2.22
CA LYS A 59 2.76 8.78 -3.07
C LYS A 59 2.93 8.25 -4.50
N GLY A 60 1.86 7.76 -5.10
CA GLY A 60 1.86 7.15 -6.43
C GLY A 60 2.30 5.69 -6.47
N ALA A 61 2.97 5.18 -5.43
CA ALA A 61 3.44 3.81 -5.41
C ALA A 61 2.29 2.81 -5.26
N LYS A 62 2.32 1.76 -6.07
CA LYS A 62 1.40 0.62 -5.94
C LYS A 62 1.81 -0.23 -4.74
N ARG A 63 0.84 -0.75 -3.99
CA ARG A 63 1.06 -1.68 -2.87
C ARG A 63 0.94 -3.11 -3.32
N ASN A 64 1.69 -4.02 -2.69
CA ASN A 64 1.57 -5.46 -2.93
C ASN A 64 0.34 -6.03 -2.21
N TRP A 65 -0.85 -5.81 -2.77
CA TRP A 65 -2.10 -6.30 -2.21
C TRP A 65 -2.23 -7.83 -2.26
N LYS A 66 -1.46 -8.53 -3.10
CA LYS A 66 -1.36 -10.00 -3.06
C LYS A 66 -0.70 -10.44 -1.76
N GLN A 67 0.44 -9.82 -1.39
CA GLN A 67 1.13 -10.07 -0.14
C GLN A 67 0.29 -9.69 1.08
N PHE A 68 -0.41 -8.54 1.02
CA PHE A 68 -1.32 -8.14 2.09
C PHE A 68 -2.36 -9.22 2.36
N LYS A 69 -3.12 -9.64 1.36
CA LYS A 69 -4.15 -10.69 1.51
C LYS A 69 -3.58 -12.02 2.00
N TYR A 70 -2.36 -12.34 1.61
CA TYR A 70 -1.68 -13.57 2.03
C TYR A 70 -1.45 -13.67 3.55
N LEU A 71 -1.44 -12.55 4.26
CA LEU A 71 -1.27 -12.52 5.72
C LEU A 71 -2.53 -12.97 6.48
N PHE A 72 -3.70 -12.87 5.87
CA PHE A 72 -4.99 -13.00 6.54
C PHE A 72 -5.67 -14.35 6.30
N LYS A 73 -6.44 -14.80 7.30
CA LYS A 73 -7.45 -15.85 7.07
C LYS A 73 -8.53 -15.32 6.12
N PRO A 74 -9.21 -16.20 5.34
CA PRO A 74 -10.25 -15.77 4.40
C PRO A 74 -11.36 -14.91 5.04
N ASP A 75 -11.79 -15.26 6.26
CA ASP A 75 -12.87 -14.59 6.99
C ASP A 75 -12.37 -13.51 7.96
N ALA A 76 -11.10 -13.13 7.85
CA ALA A 76 -10.49 -12.11 8.70
C ALA A 76 -11.22 -10.77 8.63
N LYS A 77 -11.17 -10.01 9.74
CA LYS A 77 -11.78 -8.69 9.83
C LYS A 77 -10.74 -7.62 10.16
N LEU A 78 -10.90 -6.49 9.49
CA LEU A 78 -10.21 -5.25 9.81
C LEU A 78 -11.26 -4.28 10.36
N ILE A 79 -11.06 -3.84 11.60
CA ILE A 79 -12.12 -3.22 12.41
C ILE A 79 -11.64 -1.88 12.97
N PRO A 80 -11.73 -0.77 12.19
CA PRO A 80 -11.51 0.56 12.75
C PRO A 80 -12.59 0.92 13.77
N SER A 81 -12.16 1.56 14.85
CA SER A 81 -13.02 2.16 15.85
C SER A 81 -12.86 3.66 15.85
N GLY A 82 -13.97 4.38 16.03
CA GLY A 82 -13.97 5.84 16.12
C GLY A 82 -15.34 6.40 16.52
N LYS A 83 -15.38 7.69 16.80
CA LYS A 83 -16.64 8.38 17.10
C LYS A 83 -17.35 8.76 15.79
N ASN A 84 -18.66 8.54 15.75
CA ASN A 84 -19.50 9.08 14.70
C ASN A 84 -19.77 10.60 14.93
N LYS A 85 -20.54 11.21 14.04
CA LYS A 85 -20.89 12.64 14.12
C LYS A 85 -21.64 13.02 15.40
N ALA A 86 -22.31 12.07 16.05
CA ALA A 86 -23.01 12.25 17.31
C ALA A 86 -22.10 12.02 18.54
N GLY A 87 -20.80 11.76 18.35
CA GLY A 87 -19.84 11.50 19.42
C GLY A 87 -19.89 10.07 20.00
N VAL A 88 -20.69 9.18 19.44
CA VAL A 88 -20.83 7.80 19.88
C VAL A 88 -19.77 6.94 19.21
N PHE A 89 -19.07 6.12 20.01
CA PHE A 89 -18.12 5.14 19.48
C PHE A 89 -18.82 4.05 18.69
N GLN A 90 -18.24 3.75 17.54
CA GLN A 90 -18.72 2.69 16.65
C GLN A 90 -17.54 2.01 15.98
N VAL A 91 -17.80 0.85 15.40
CA VAL A 91 -16.85 0.07 14.61
C VAL A 91 -17.39 -0.16 13.21
N ASN A 92 -16.47 -0.37 12.27
CA ASN A 92 -16.80 -0.80 10.92
C ASN A 92 -16.08 -2.12 10.64
N TYR A 93 -16.82 -3.17 10.27
CA TYR A 93 -16.25 -4.48 9.94
C TYR A 93 -15.95 -4.56 8.45
N MET A 94 -14.70 -4.77 8.11
CA MET A 94 -14.26 -4.92 6.71
C MET A 94 -13.52 -6.24 6.53
N SER A 95 -13.73 -6.89 5.40
CA SER A 95 -12.81 -7.92 4.90
C SER A 95 -11.49 -7.28 4.44
N PRO A 96 -10.41 -8.06 4.22
CA PRO A 96 -9.20 -7.54 3.60
C PRO A 96 -9.43 -6.87 2.24
N GLU A 97 -10.34 -7.40 1.42
CA GLU A 97 -10.73 -6.82 0.13
C GLU A 97 -11.43 -5.46 0.28
N GLU A 98 -12.36 -5.35 1.22
CA GLU A 98 -13.08 -4.10 1.48
C GLU A 98 -12.13 -3.02 2.03
N TYR A 99 -11.17 -3.41 2.88
CA TYR A 99 -10.11 -2.51 3.34
C TYR A 99 -9.27 -2.00 2.18
N ILE A 100 -8.81 -2.88 1.28
CA ILE A 100 -8.07 -2.50 0.08
C ILE A 100 -8.89 -1.52 -0.76
N LYS A 101 -10.16 -1.83 -1.02
CA LYS A 101 -11.05 -0.99 -1.82
C LYS A 101 -11.23 0.40 -1.21
N SER A 102 -11.35 0.51 0.11
CA SER A 102 -11.58 1.79 0.81
C SER A 102 -10.30 2.63 0.94
N SER A 103 -9.12 1.98 1.10
CA SER A 103 -7.87 2.65 1.50
C SER A 103 -6.90 2.89 0.35
N SER A 104 -6.89 2.02 -0.67
CA SER A 104 -5.85 2.02 -1.71
C SER A 104 -5.70 3.35 -2.47
N LYS A 105 -6.83 3.99 -2.79
CA LYS A 105 -6.83 5.29 -3.47
C LYS A 105 -6.21 6.38 -2.60
N TRP A 106 -6.53 6.39 -1.31
CA TRP A 106 -6.01 7.38 -0.37
C TRP A 106 -4.50 7.19 -0.16
N PHE A 107 -4.03 5.96 0.04
CA PHE A 107 -2.60 5.64 0.17
C PHE A 107 -1.79 6.07 -1.07
N ALA A 108 -2.32 5.78 -2.26
CA ALA A 108 -1.67 6.19 -3.50
C ALA A 108 -1.62 7.73 -3.66
N SER A 109 -2.66 8.44 -3.22
CA SER A 109 -2.75 9.89 -3.40
C SER A 109 -1.93 10.69 -2.40
N ASN A 110 -1.68 10.16 -1.19
CA ASN A 110 -1.07 10.91 -0.09
C ASN A 110 0.33 10.41 0.31
N GLY A 111 0.71 9.20 -0.08
CA GLY A 111 1.79 8.47 0.58
C GLY A 111 1.33 7.97 1.96
N PHE A 112 1.89 6.87 2.42
CA PHE A 112 1.55 6.32 3.74
C PHE A 112 2.65 5.37 4.20
N TYR A 113 3.19 5.65 5.37
CA TYR A 113 4.16 4.81 6.05
C TYR A 113 3.68 4.57 7.47
N GLU A 114 3.44 3.30 7.83
CA GLU A 114 3.08 2.91 9.18
C GLU A 114 4.24 2.18 9.83
N LYS A 115 4.69 2.68 10.97
CA LYS A 115 5.81 2.12 11.73
C LYS A 115 5.34 1.67 13.10
N GLU A 116 5.73 0.47 13.50
CA GLU A 116 5.47 -0.05 14.83
C GLU A 116 6.38 0.67 15.85
N ILE A 117 5.80 1.19 16.94
CA ILE A 117 6.54 1.79 18.06
C ILE A 117 6.93 0.70 19.05
N LEU A 118 5.93 -0.02 19.56
CA LEU A 118 6.10 -1.07 20.57
C LEU A 118 5.01 -2.11 20.42
N ARG A 119 5.32 -3.37 20.78
CA ARG A 119 4.38 -4.47 20.82
C ARG A 119 4.40 -5.19 22.15
N ARG A 120 3.23 -5.40 22.74
CA ARG A 120 2.99 -6.34 23.82
C ARG A 120 2.32 -7.58 23.25
N VAL A 121 2.74 -8.76 23.67
CA VAL A 121 2.25 -10.01 23.08
C VAL A 121 1.87 -10.98 24.21
N GLU A 122 0.69 -11.58 24.06
CA GLU A 122 0.16 -12.62 24.94
C GLU A 122 -0.08 -13.88 24.13
N TYR A 123 0.25 -15.02 24.72
CA TYR A 123 0.18 -16.33 24.06
C TYR A 123 -0.67 -17.29 24.89
N PHE A 124 -1.50 -18.05 24.19
CA PHE A 124 -2.10 -19.27 24.75
C PHE A 124 -2.24 -20.33 23.66
N GLY A 125 -1.40 -21.37 23.70
CA GLY A 125 -1.38 -22.41 22.66
C GLY A 125 -1.10 -21.82 21.28
N ASN A 126 -2.05 -22.01 20.37
CA ASN A 126 -1.98 -21.56 18.98
C ASN A 126 -2.57 -20.15 18.74
N ILE A 127 -3.13 -19.52 19.75
CA ILE A 127 -3.68 -18.15 19.65
C ILE A 127 -2.72 -17.14 20.25
N VAL A 128 -2.64 -15.99 19.59
CA VAL A 128 -1.81 -14.86 20.01
C VAL A 128 -2.58 -13.56 19.88
N HIS A 129 -2.45 -12.73 20.90
CA HIS A 129 -2.86 -11.34 20.88
C HIS A 129 -1.62 -10.44 20.89
N ALA A 130 -1.49 -9.59 19.88
CA ALA A 130 -0.46 -8.56 19.80
C ALA A 130 -1.11 -7.17 19.92
N PHE A 131 -0.81 -6.43 20.96
CA PHE A 131 -1.23 -5.05 21.17
C PHE A 131 -0.07 -4.15 20.74
N SER A 132 -0.18 -3.58 19.52
CA SER A 132 0.91 -2.94 18.80
C SER A 132 0.60 -1.46 18.59
N SER A 133 1.36 -0.58 19.26
CA SER A 133 1.29 0.86 19.01
C SER A 133 2.02 1.21 17.72
N TYR A 134 1.47 2.17 16.99
CA TYR A 134 1.97 2.59 15.69
C TYR A 134 1.98 4.10 15.51
N GLU A 135 2.76 4.56 14.55
CA GLU A 135 2.81 5.93 14.07
C GLU A 135 2.80 5.94 12.55
N CYS A 136 2.13 6.95 11.96
CA CYS A 136 1.96 7.07 10.53
C CYS A 136 2.55 8.36 10.00
N PHE A 137 3.19 8.28 8.82
CA PHE A 137 3.87 9.36 8.13
C PHE A 137 3.42 9.41 6.67
N HIS A 138 3.52 10.57 6.01
CA HIS A 138 3.26 10.68 4.58
C HIS A 138 4.45 10.26 3.74
N THR A 139 5.68 10.51 4.25
CA THR A 139 6.94 10.08 3.62
C THR A 139 7.80 9.32 4.61
N GLU A 140 8.76 8.55 4.12
CA GLU A 140 9.68 7.79 4.98
C GLU A 140 10.58 8.70 5.85
N THR A 141 10.82 9.93 5.37
CA THR A 141 11.72 10.91 5.98
C THR A 141 11.03 11.90 6.91
N ASP A 142 9.71 11.87 7.00
CA ASP A 142 8.99 12.72 7.95
C ASP A 142 9.43 12.43 9.38
N LYS A 143 9.62 13.48 10.17
CA LYS A 143 10.06 13.38 11.58
C LYS A 143 8.90 13.28 12.55
N GLU A 144 7.79 13.94 12.21
CA GLU A 144 6.59 13.98 13.06
C GLU A 144 5.46 13.15 12.42
N PRO A 145 4.88 12.21 13.14
CA PRO A 145 3.76 11.45 12.64
C PRO A 145 2.50 12.32 12.52
N PHE A 146 1.73 12.14 11.47
CA PHE A 146 0.43 12.81 11.36
C PHE A 146 -0.67 12.07 12.13
N MET A 147 -0.44 10.82 12.52
CA MET A 147 -1.38 9.97 13.22
C MET A 147 -0.64 8.91 14.05
N ARG A 148 -1.16 8.59 15.22
CA ARG A 148 -0.75 7.44 16.04
C ARG A 148 -1.97 6.67 16.52
N GLY A 149 -1.76 5.43 16.95
CA GLY A 149 -2.82 4.61 17.52
C GLY A 149 -2.29 3.27 18.02
N ILE A 150 -3.23 2.38 18.33
CA ILE A 150 -2.93 1.01 18.73
C ILE A 150 -3.74 0.04 17.88
N ASN A 151 -3.05 -0.96 17.34
CA ASN A 151 -3.62 -2.12 16.69
C ASN A 151 -3.70 -3.29 17.69
N SER A 152 -4.89 -3.80 17.96
CA SER A 152 -5.14 -5.08 18.62
C SER A 152 -5.22 -6.15 17.54
N ILE A 153 -4.16 -6.94 17.39
CA ILE A 153 -4.01 -7.93 16.33
C ILE A 153 -4.18 -9.32 16.94
N GLN A 154 -5.12 -10.10 16.44
CA GLN A 154 -5.28 -11.49 16.84
C GLN A 154 -4.73 -12.39 15.74
N LEU A 155 -3.90 -13.35 16.13
CA LEU A 155 -3.21 -14.25 15.23
C LEU A 155 -3.39 -15.70 15.65
N LEU A 156 -3.36 -16.56 14.64
CA LEU A 156 -3.37 -18.01 14.76
C LEU A 156 -2.05 -18.57 14.22
N ASN A 157 -1.41 -19.45 14.94
CA ASN A 157 -0.41 -20.37 14.39
C ASN A 157 -1.10 -21.71 14.08
N ASP A 158 -1.14 -22.12 12.81
CA ASP A 158 -1.78 -23.37 12.40
C ASP A 158 -0.81 -24.58 12.41
N GLY A 159 0.41 -24.39 12.95
CA GLY A 159 1.49 -25.37 12.97
C GLY A 159 2.45 -25.23 11.79
N THR A 160 2.07 -24.54 10.71
CA THR A 160 2.89 -24.32 9.53
C THR A 160 3.22 -22.86 9.30
N ARG A 161 2.31 -21.96 9.66
CA ARG A 161 2.45 -20.51 9.46
C ARG A 161 1.58 -19.71 10.43
N TRP A 162 1.85 -18.41 10.46
CA TRP A 162 1.05 -17.43 11.16
C TRP A 162 -0.01 -16.81 10.22
N TRP A 163 -1.21 -16.63 10.77
CA TRP A 163 -2.34 -16.01 10.12
C TRP A 163 -2.87 -14.86 10.97
N ILE A 164 -3.19 -13.73 10.36
CA ILE A 164 -3.96 -12.69 11.01
C ILE A 164 -5.44 -13.08 10.92
N VAL A 165 -6.10 -13.14 12.08
CA VAL A 165 -7.54 -13.46 12.22
C VAL A 165 -8.38 -12.19 12.21
N ASN A 166 -7.93 -11.18 12.95
CA ASN A 166 -8.50 -9.84 12.88
C ASN A 166 -7.48 -8.77 13.32
N ILE A 167 -7.78 -7.52 12.94
CA ILE A 167 -7.11 -6.33 13.47
C ILE A 167 -8.21 -5.38 13.89
N TYR A 168 -8.23 -5.01 15.17
CA TYR A 168 -9.12 -4.00 15.73
C TYR A 168 -8.27 -2.83 16.21
N TRP A 169 -8.60 -1.61 15.78
CA TRP A 169 -7.75 -0.46 16.12
C TRP A 169 -8.53 0.81 16.41
N THR A 170 -7.87 1.70 17.14
CA THR A 170 -8.32 3.06 17.33
C THR A 170 -7.14 4.03 17.27
N GLN A 171 -7.42 5.26 16.86
CA GLN A 171 -6.43 6.33 16.80
C GLN A 171 -6.30 7.02 18.16
N GLU A 172 -5.10 7.53 18.43
CA GLU A 172 -4.85 8.44 19.55
C GLU A 172 -5.59 9.76 19.34
N THR A 173 -6.08 10.33 20.40
CA THR A 173 -6.68 11.66 20.43
C THR A 173 -6.19 12.40 21.67
N LYS A 174 -6.44 13.73 21.75
CA LYS A 174 -6.13 14.51 22.97
C LYS A 174 -6.80 13.96 24.21
N ASP A 175 -8.02 13.43 24.07
CA ASP A 175 -8.80 12.89 25.19
C ASP A 175 -8.49 11.41 25.45
N ASN A 176 -7.75 10.75 24.57
CA ASN A 176 -7.36 9.35 24.69
C ASN A 176 -5.92 9.18 24.19
N PRO A 177 -4.92 9.69 24.92
CA PRO A 177 -3.52 9.53 24.55
C PRO A 177 -3.07 8.07 24.75
N ILE A 178 -2.09 7.64 23.95
CA ILE A 178 -1.47 6.32 24.12
C ILE A 178 -0.74 6.29 25.47
N PRO A 179 -1.07 5.34 26.38
CA PRO A 179 -0.36 5.22 27.65
C PRO A 179 1.14 4.94 27.44
N GLU A 180 2.00 5.54 28.29
CA GLU A 180 3.47 5.43 28.14
C GLU A 180 3.99 4.00 28.11
N VAL A 181 3.31 3.06 28.78
CA VAL A 181 3.64 1.64 28.80
C VAL A 181 3.61 1.01 27.38
N TYR A 182 2.94 1.64 26.41
CA TYR A 182 2.89 1.23 25.02
C TYR A 182 3.78 2.09 24.10
N LEU A 183 4.56 3.02 24.64
CA LEU A 183 5.46 3.88 23.87
C LEU A 183 6.94 3.61 24.17
N LYS A 184 7.25 3.05 25.33
CA LYS A 184 8.63 2.80 25.81
C LYS A 184 8.75 1.34 26.26
N ARG A 185 9.94 0.76 26.03
CA ARG A 185 10.32 -0.56 26.55
C ARG A 185 10.64 -0.52 28.02
#